data_77872413c075bba9ee439fd5a9df7b55
#
_entry.id   77872413c075bba9ee439fd5a9df7b55
#
_cell.length_a   1.000
_cell.length_b   1.000
_cell.length_c   1.000
_cell.angle_alpha   90.00
_cell.angle_beta   90.00
_cell.angle_gamma   90.00
#
_symmetry.space_group_name_H-M   'P 1'
#
loop_
_entity.id
_entity.type
_entity.pdbx_description
1 polymer ?
#
loop_
_entity_poly.entity_id
_entity_poly.type
_entity_poly.pdbx_seq_one_letter_code
_entity_poly.pdbx_strand_id
1 'polypeptide(L)'
;RDRSPSRGLGDVYKRQVKYRLSQLSTVNCQLSTKKVGVFVNATIESMMETASAYKLDYLQLHGNESPEDCHTLQKRGYSLIKTFPIASKEDFKKTKEYEGRVDYFLFDTRCEGYGGSGKRFDWSILTEYKGETPFLLSGGIRPENAEAIRNFRHPRLAGIDLNSGFEIEPGLKDVDKLKNFIQQILHPAVETGRAPSPTV
;
A
#
# COMPACT_ATOMS: atom_id res chain seq x y z
N ARG A 1 -28.26 21.64 12.76
CA ARG A 1 -27.60 20.32 12.50
C ARG A 1 -26.41 20.59 11.64
N ASP A 2 -25.29 20.73 12.30
CA ASP A 2 -24.00 21.05 11.72
C ASP A 2 -23.44 19.82 11.03
N ARG A 3 -23.32 19.85 9.70
CA ARG A 3 -22.58 18.86 8.92
C ARG A 3 -21.14 19.37 8.84
N SER A 4 -20.28 18.87 9.71
CA SER A 4 -18.84 19.07 9.55
C SER A 4 -18.42 18.63 8.15
N PRO A 5 -17.69 19.47 7.39
CA PRO A 5 -17.17 19.05 6.10
C PRO A 5 -16.19 17.89 6.31
N SER A 6 -16.39 16.83 5.56
CA SER A 6 -15.44 15.71 5.49
C SER A 6 -14.07 16.30 5.17
N ARG A 7 -13.13 16.23 6.12
CA ARG A 7 -11.73 16.58 5.86
C ARG A 7 -11.27 15.67 4.74
N GLY A 8 -10.98 16.27 3.59
CA GLY A 8 -10.58 15.52 2.41
C GLY A 8 -9.35 14.67 2.71
N LEU A 9 -9.32 13.46 2.15
CA LEU A 9 -8.18 12.53 2.26
C LEU A 9 -6.82 13.24 2.01
N GLY A 10 -6.81 14.25 1.13
CA GLY A 10 -5.63 15.04 0.81
C GLY A 10 -4.98 15.77 1.99
N ASP A 11 -5.76 16.21 2.99
CA ASP A 11 -5.21 16.92 4.16
C ASP A 11 -4.52 15.97 5.15
N VAL A 12 -5.00 14.74 5.24
CA VAL A 12 -4.36 13.71 6.08
C VAL A 12 -3.02 13.29 5.49
N TYR A 13 -2.95 13.13 4.16
CA TYR A 13 -1.70 12.76 3.47
C TYR A 13 -0.66 13.88 3.48
N LYS A 14 -1.07 15.15 3.31
CA LYS A 14 -0.17 16.32 3.45
C LYS A 14 0.45 16.41 4.85
N ARG A 15 -0.30 16.06 5.90
CA ARG A 15 0.21 15.98 7.27
C ARG A 15 1.25 14.87 7.44
N GLN A 16 1.03 13.69 6.88
CA GLN A 16 1.97 12.57 6.98
C GLN A 16 3.33 12.88 6.35
N VAL A 17 3.35 13.51 5.18
CA VAL A 17 4.58 13.92 4.50
C VAL A 17 5.34 14.96 5.32
N LYS A 18 4.65 15.96 5.87
CA LYS A 18 5.28 17.05 6.64
C LYS A 18 5.94 16.57 7.94
N TYR A 19 5.35 15.57 8.62
CA TYR A 19 5.87 15.04 9.87
C TYR A 19 7.10 14.14 9.69
N ARG A 20 7.17 13.38 8.59
CA ARG A 20 8.28 12.45 8.32
C ARG A 20 9.56 13.13 7.82
N LEU A 21 9.45 14.18 7.03
CA LEU A 21 10.63 14.83 6.45
C LEU A 21 11.50 15.53 7.49
N SER A 22 10.91 16.07 8.56
CA SER A 22 11.67 16.70 9.64
C SER A 22 12.43 15.70 10.52
N GLN A 23 11.98 14.44 10.58
CA GLN A 23 12.65 13.38 11.35
C GLN A 23 13.67 12.59 10.53
N LEU A 24 13.50 12.50 9.21
CA LEU A 24 14.43 11.77 8.34
C LEU A 24 15.75 12.51 8.10
N SER A 25 15.80 13.82 8.34
CA SER A 25 17.02 14.62 8.19
C SER A 25 18.09 14.37 9.26
N THR A 26 17.76 13.67 10.34
CA THR A 26 18.67 13.42 11.47
C THR A 26 19.23 12.00 11.54
N VAL A 27 18.77 11.08 10.68
CA VAL A 27 19.27 9.72 10.64
C VAL A 27 20.17 9.56 9.43
N ASN A 28 21.48 9.54 9.67
CA ASN A 28 22.52 9.24 8.67
C ASN A 28 22.48 7.72 8.34
N CYS A 29 21.31 7.24 7.91
CA CYS A 29 21.09 5.86 7.53
C CYS A 29 21.02 5.80 6.01
N GLN A 30 21.96 5.11 5.38
CA GLN A 30 21.91 4.72 3.96
C GLN A 30 20.79 3.68 3.74
N LEU A 31 19.58 4.01 4.19
CA LEU A 31 18.41 3.21 3.85
C LEU A 31 18.03 3.53 2.41
N SER A 32 17.90 2.50 1.61
CA SER A 32 17.33 2.56 0.25
C SER A 32 15.81 2.90 0.28
N THR A 33 15.41 3.73 1.26
CA THR A 33 14.02 4.14 1.47
C THR A 33 13.59 5.09 0.36
N LYS A 34 12.54 4.73 -0.34
CA LYS A 34 11.90 5.56 -1.35
C LYS A 34 10.80 6.43 -0.76
N LYS A 35 10.69 7.65 -1.25
CA LYS A 35 9.64 8.60 -0.86
C LYS A 35 8.50 8.52 -1.86
N VAL A 36 7.30 8.25 -1.37
CA VAL A 36 6.08 8.17 -2.18
C VAL A 36 5.14 9.29 -1.79
N GLY A 37 4.73 10.10 -2.77
CA GLY A 37 3.64 11.07 -2.61
C GLY A 37 2.33 10.45 -3.06
N VAL A 38 1.28 10.56 -2.23
CA VAL A 38 -0.06 10.05 -2.58
C VAL A 38 -0.94 11.19 -3.04
N PHE A 39 -1.52 11.05 -4.22
CA PHE A 39 -2.35 12.05 -4.87
C PHE A 39 -3.74 11.49 -5.16
N VAL A 40 -4.75 12.33 -5.02
CA VAL A 40 -6.15 11.99 -5.31
C VAL A 40 -6.73 13.08 -6.17
N ASN A 41 -6.88 12.81 -7.46
CA ASN A 41 -7.42 13.74 -8.46
C ASN A 41 -6.70 15.12 -8.47
N ALA A 42 -5.41 15.13 -8.21
CA ALA A 42 -4.60 16.34 -8.31
C ALA A 42 -4.26 16.64 -9.78
N THR A 43 -4.03 17.92 -10.11
CA THR A 43 -3.54 18.27 -11.44
C THR A 43 -2.10 17.82 -11.65
N ILE A 44 -1.70 17.58 -12.89
CA ILE A 44 -0.34 17.17 -13.25
C ILE A 44 0.67 18.18 -12.73
N GLU A 45 0.39 19.48 -12.87
CA GLU A 45 1.24 20.58 -12.41
C GLU A 45 1.44 20.52 -10.89
N SER A 46 0.36 20.34 -10.13
CA SER A 46 0.43 20.24 -8.65
C SER A 46 1.21 19.00 -8.19
N MET A 47 1.05 17.86 -8.90
CA MET A 47 1.83 16.65 -8.63
C MET A 47 3.32 16.89 -8.86
N MET A 48 3.69 17.54 -9.96
CA MET A 48 5.07 17.82 -10.32
C MET A 48 5.73 18.81 -9.35
N GLU A 49 5.04 19.90 -8.99
CA GLU A 49 5.51 20.87 -8.00
C GLU A 49 5.78 20.19 -6.65
N THR A 50 4.84 19.38 -6.20
CA THR A 50 4.98 18.61 -4.95
C THR A 50 6.13 17.60 -5.04
N ALA A 51 6.23 16.88 -6.14
CA ALA A 51 7.30 15.91 -6.36
C ALA A 51 8.68 16.54 -6.31
N SER A 52 8.84 17.71 -6.95
CA SER A 52 10.07 18.48 -6.94
C SER A 52 10.41 19.00 -5.54
N ALA A 53 9.44 19.64 -4.87
CA ALA A 53 9.62 20.23 -3.55
C ALA A 53 10.03 19.22 -2.48
N TYR A 54 9.48 17.99 -2.53
CA TYR A 54 9.74 16.93 -1.56
C TYR A 54 10.75 15.88 -2.05
N LYS A 55 11.23 16.00 -3.29
CA LYS A 55 12.13 15.03 -3.93
C LYS A 55 11.54 13.62 -3.82
N LEU A 56 10.31 13.48 -4.31
CA LEU A 56 9.61 12.18 -4.31
C LEU A 56 10.24 11.24 -5.33
N ASP A 57 10.33 9.96 -4.96
CA ASP A 57 10.78 8.89 -5.86
C ASP A 57 9.61 8.34 -6.67
N TYR A 58 8.40 8.28 -6.07
CA TYR A 58 7.19 7.77 -6.71
C TYR A 58 6.00 8.69 -6.48
N LEU A 59 5.12 8.74 -7.48
CA LEU A 59 3.79 9.34 -7.36
C LEU A 59 2.76 8.21 -7.32
N GLN A 60 2.03 8.09 -6.21
CA GLN A 60 0.92 7.16 -6.09
C GLN A 60 -0.38 7.87 -6.45
N LEU A 61 -0.99 7.42 -7.52
CA LEU A 61 -2.24 7.95 -8.09
C LEU A 61 -3.41 7.14 -7.52
N HIS A 62 -4.08 7.71 -6.52
CA HIS A 62 -5.11 7.01 -5.73
C HIS A 62 -6.54 7.48 -6.06
N GLY A 63 -6.69 8.33 -7.05
CA GLY A 63 -7.97 8.85 -7.54
C GLY A 63 -8.35 8.23 -8.90
N ASN A 64 -9.00 9.06 -9.72
CA ASN A 64 -9.48 8.70 -11.06
C ASN A 64 -8.55 9.19 -12.16
N GLU A 65 -7.25 9.35 -11.86
CA GLU A 65 -6.25 9.78 -12.85
C GLU A 65 -6.29 8.81 -14.04
N SER A 66 -6.37 9.38 -15.24
CA SER A 66 -6.55 8.63 -16.48
C SER A 66 -5.25 7.91 -16.92
N PRO A 67 -5.35 6.93 -17.85
CA PRO A 67 -4.17 6.35 -18.51
C PRO A 67 -3.31 7.40 -19.21
N GLU A 68 -3.92 8.48 -19.72
CA GLU A 68 -3.21 9.56 -20.39
C GLU A 68 -2.46 10.45 -19.41
N ASP A 69 -3.02 10.71 -18.21
CA ASP A 69 -2.30 11.39 -17.12
C ASP A 69 -1.07 10.58 -16.71
N CYS A 70 -1.22 9.25 -16.57
CA CYS A 70 -0.12 8.35 -16.27
C CYS A 70 0.97 8.42 -17.34
N HIS A 71 0.59 8.35 -18.60
CA HIS A 71 1.51 8.44 -19.72
C HIS A 71 2.25 9.79 -19.74
N THR A 72 1.53 10.88 -19.49
CA THR A 72 2.11 12.22 -19.43
C THR A 72 3.16 12.35 -18.31
N LEU A 73 2.84 11.86 -17.14
CA LEU A 73 3.77 11.85 -16.00
C LEU A 73 4.98 10.94 -16.26
N GLN A 74 4.75 9.73 -16.81
CA GLN A 74 5.80 8.79 -17.17
C GLN A 74 6.78 9.41 -18.20
N LYS A 75 6.28 10.05 -19.24
CA LYS A 75 7.12 10.76 -20.24
C LYS A 75 7.96 11.88 -19.63
N ARG A 76 7.54 12.45 -18.51
CA ARG A 76 8.28 13.46 -17.75
C ARG A 76 9.27 12.86 -16.74
N GLY A 77 9.41 11.52 -16.73
CA GLY A 77 10.40 10.79 -15.93
C GLY A 77 9.94 10.46 -14.51
N TYR A 78 8.64 10.56 -14.21
CA TYR A 78 8.11 10.16 -12.91
C TYR A 78 7.84 8.67 -12.85
N SER A 79 8.24 8.02 -11.74
CA SER A 79 7.83 6.65 -11.42
C SER A 79 6.46 6.66 -10.76
N LEU A 80 5.58 5.75 -11.20
CA LEU A 80 4.16 5.79 -10.88
C LEU A 80 3.67 4.51 -10.20
N ILE A 81 2.78 4.70 -9.23
CA ILE A 81 1.98 3.63 -8.62
C ILE A 81 0.51 3.99 -8.85
N LYS A 82 -0.26 3.17 -9.58
CA LYS A 82 -1.70 3.40 -9.76
C LYS A 82 -2.50 2.50 -8.84
N THR A 83 -3.38 3.10 -8.05
CA THR A 83 -4.25 2.36 -7.14
C THR A 83 -5.55 1.98 -7.80
N PHE A 84 -5.96 0.72 -7.58
CA PHE A 84 -7.25 0.17 -7.99
C PHE A 84 -7.96 -0.47 -6.80
N PRO A 85 -9.22 -0.10 -6.52
CA PRO A 85 -10.05 -0.86 -5.61
C PRO A 85 -10.44 -2.18 -6.28
N ILE A 86 -10.15 -3.31 -5.62
CA ILE A 86 -10.45 -4.65 -6.11
C ILE A 86 -11.44 -5.32 -5.16
N ALA A 87 -12.65 -5.54 -5.63
CA ALA A 87 -13.70 -6.27 -4.95
C ALA A 87 -14.11 -7.54 -5.70
N SER A 88 -13.88 -7.57 -7.03
CA SER A 88 -14.22 -8.67 -7.91
C SER A 88 -13.15 -8.86 -9.00
N LYS A 89 -13.14 -10.03 -9.65
CA LYS A 89 -12.23 -10.30 -10.80
C LYS A 89 -12.47 -9.36 -11.99
N GLU A 90 -13.67 -8.83 -12.10
CA GLU A 90 -14.05 -7.89 -13.15
C GLU A 90 -13.28 -6.57 -13.03
N ASP A 91 -12.87 -6.19 -11.81
CA ASP A 91 -12.14 -4.94 -11.56
C ASP A 91 -10.77 -4.93 -12.24
N PHE A 92 -10.15 -6.10 -12.44
CA PHE A 92 -8.89 -6.20 -13.17
C PHE A 92 -8.99 -5.79 -14.65
N LYS A 93 -10.20 -5.72 -15.23
CA LYS A 93 -10.36 -5.23 -16.60
C LYS A 93 -9.90 -3.78 -16.75
N LYS A 94 -10.07 -2.98 -15.68
CA LYS A 94 -9.66 -1.58 -15.65
C LYS A 94 -8.15 -1.40 -15.69
N THR A 95 -7.38 -2.37 -15.23
CA THR A 95 -5.91 -2.26 -15.18
C THR A 95 -5.28 -2.32 -16.57
N LYS A 96 -5.95 -2.92 -17.56
CA LYS A 96 -5.40 -3.16 -18.89
C LYS A 96 -4.96 -1.87 -19.61
N GLU A 97 -5.71 -0.79 -19.42
CA GLU A 97 -5.40 0.50 -20.06
C GLU A 97 -4.18 1.19 -19.45
N TYR A 98 -3.76 0.74 -18.26
CA TYR A 98 -2.61 1.29 -17.53
C TYR A 98 -1.36 0.43 -17.65
N GLU A 99 -1.44 -0.76 -18.26
CA GLU A 99 -0.28 -1.62 -18.50
C GLU A 99 0.80 -0.88 -19.29
N GLY A 100 2.05 -0.96 -18.81
CA GLY A 100 3.19 -0.27 -19.41
C GLY A 100 3.23 1.26 -19.22
N ARG A 101 2.25 1.83 -18.48
CA ARG A 101 2.17 3.27 -18.19
C ARG A 101 2.53 3.61 -16.77
N VAL A 102 2.68 2.61 -15.92
CA VAL A 102 3.04 2.74 -14.49
C VAL A 102 4.02 1.63 -14.09
N ASP A 103 4.78 1.86 -13.03
CA ASP A 103 5.76 0.89 -12.53
C ASP A 103 5.10 -0.18 -11.67
N TYR A 104 4.08 0.21 -10.92
CA TYR A 104 3.34 -0.68 -10.02
C TYR A 104 1.84 -0.37 -10.04
N PHE A 105 1.05 -1.41 -9.84
CA PHE A 105 -0.31 -1.26 -9.34
C PHE A 105 -0.30 -1.37 -7.81
N LEU A 106 -1.26 -0.71 -7.15
CA LEU A 106 -1.60 -0.98 -5.76
C LEU A 106 -3.03 -1.49 -5.76
N PHE A 107 -3.23 -2.74 -5.37
CA PHE A 107 -4.55 -3.33 -5.26
C PHE A 107 -5.08 -3.13 -3.84
N ASP A 108 -6.00 -2.16 -3.70
CA ASP A 108 -6.68 -1.90 -2.45
C ASP A 108 -7.93 -2.78 -2.36
N THR A 109 -7.79 -3.83 -1.61
CA THR A 109 -8.80 -4.87 -1.48
C THR A 109 -9.69 -4.56 -0.28
N ARG A 110 -10.63 -3.64 -0.42
CA ARG A 110 -11.59 -3.30 0.64
C ARG A 110 -12.74 -4.28 0.65
N CYS A 111 -13.00 -4.90 1.81
CA CYS A 111 -14.29 -5.53 2.04
C CYS A 111 -15.35 -4.45 2.21
N GLU A 112 -16.37 -4.41 1.34
CA GLU A 112 -17.64 -3.79 1.67
C GLU A 112 -18.29 -4.62 2.79
N GLY A 113 -18.41 -4.06 3.97
CA GLY A 113 -19.03 -4.71 5.12
C GLY A 113 -18.25 -4.52 6.42
N TYR A 114 -18.15 -3.30 6.88
CA TYR A 114 -17.77 -3.02 8.26
C TYR A 114 -18.87 -3.49 9.19
N GLY A 115 -18.51 -4.41 10.07
CA GLY A 115 -19.29 -4.69 11.27
C GLY A 115 -19.62 -6.16 11.44
N GLY A 116 -18.84 -6.89 12.24
CA GLY A 116 -19.32 -8.04 12.98
C GLY A 116 -19.50 -9.38 12.27
N SER A 117 -19.22 -9.50 10.99
CA SER A 117 -19.43 -10.79 10.27
C SER A 117 -18.27 -11.78 10.37
N GLY A 118 -17.14 -11.40 10.98
CA GLY A 118 -15.98 -12.29 11.13
C GLY A 118 -15.36 -12.77 9.80
N LYS A 119 -15.80 -12.26 8.66
CA LYS A 119 -15.27 -12.67 7.36
C LYS A 119 -13.85 -12.10 7.22
N ARG A 120 -12.88 -13.00 7.23
CA ARG A 120 -11.50 -12.72 6.88
C ARG A 120 -11.46 -12.18 5.47
N PHE A 121 -10.65 -11.16 5.27
CA PHE A 121 -10.32 -10.66 3.95
C PHE A 121 -9.74 -11.81 3.11
N ASP A 122 -10.31 -12.07 1.96
CA ASP A 122 -9.87 -13.12 1.04
C ASP A 122 -9.03 -12.52 -0.09
N TRP A 123 -7.71 -12.53 0.06
CA TRP A 123 -6.79 -12.09 -0.99
C TRP A 123 -6.68 -13.07 -2.14
N SER A 124 -7.38 -14.21 -2.10
CA SER A 124 -7.37 -15.20 -3.18
C SER A 124 -7.84 -14.59 -4.52
N ILE A 125 -8.70 -13.55 -4.46
CA ILE A 125 -9.13 -12.81 -5.63
C ILE A 125 -7.95 -12.27 -6.46
N LEU A 126 -6.83 -11.93 -5.83
CA LEU A 126 -5.65 -11.41 -6.52
C LEU A 126 -4.96 -12.46 -7.40
N THR A 127 -5.24 -13.76 -7.19
CA THR A 127 -4.73 -14.83 -8.05
C THR A 127 -5.36 -14.78 -9.46
N GLU A 128 -6.48 -14.07 -9.60
CA GLU A 128 -7.15 -13.84 -10.88
C GLU A 128 -6.49 -12.72 -11.72
N TYR A 129 -5.58 -11.96 -11.13
CA TYR A 129 -4.82 -10.98 -11.90
C TYR A 129 -3.88 -11.69 -12.89
N LYS A 130 -3.98 -11.34 -14.17
CA LYS A 130 -3.20 -11.95 -15.27
C LYS A 130 -2.39 -10.90 -16.04
N GLY A 131 -2.30 -9.66 -15.53
CA GLY A 131 -1.51 -8.61 -16.14
C GLY A 131 -0.02 -8.76 -15.91
N GLU A 132 0.77 -7.92 -16.57
CA GLU A 132 2.23 -7.96 -16.52
C GLU A 132 2.81 -6.97 -15.49
N THR A 133 2.09 -5.88 -15.19
CA THR A 133 2.56 -4.87 -14.21
C THR A 133 2.62 -5.48 -12.80
N PRO A 134 3.76 -5.38 -12.10
CA PRO A 134 3.86 -5.85 -10.72
C PRO A 134 2.95 -5.05 -9.80
N PHE A 135 2.51 -5.67 -8.69
CA PHE A 135 1.59 -4.99 -7.78
C PHE A 135 2.00 -5.06 -6.31
N LEU A 136 1.50 -4.07 -5.58
CA LEU A 136 1.53 -4.00 -4.12
C LEU A 136 0.16 -4.43 -3.59
N LEU A 137 0.16 -5.36 -2.63
CA LEU A 137 -1.04 -5.78 -1.92
C LEU A 137 -1.37 -4.78 -0.83
N SER A 138 -2.57 -4.22 -0.86
CA SER A 138 -3.11 -3.29 0.13
C SER A 138 -4.52 -3.68 0.57
N GLY A 139 -5.02 -3.02 1.59
CA GLY A 139 -6.37 -3.19 2.12
C GLY A 139 -6.46 -4.14 3.31
N GLY A 140 -6.81 -3.57 4.47
CA GLY A 140 -7.16 -4.32 5.67
C GLY A 140 -6.06 -5.19 6.29
N ILE A 141 -4.80 -5.05 5.88
CA ILE A 141 -3.70 -5.81 6.47
C ILE A 141 -3.51 -5.40 7.94
N ARG A 142 -3.44 -6.41 8.82
CA ARG A 142 -3.28 -6.27 10.27
C ARG A 142 -2.24 -7.26 10.79
N PRO A 143 -1.74 -7.10 12.03
CA PRO A 143 -0.78 -8.03 12.62
C PRO A 143 -1.20 -9.52 12.55
N GLU A 144 -2.51 -9.78 12.70
CA GLU A 144 -3.06 -11.15 12.68
C GLU A 144 -2.98 -11.81 11.29
N ASN A 145 -2.67 -11.04 10.27
CA ASN A 145 -2.57 -11.54 8.90
C ASN A 145 -1.15 -12.00 8.52
N ALA A 146 -0.18 -11.97 9.43
CA ALA A 146 1.22 -12.27 9.12
C ALA A 146 1.39 -13.64 8.42
N GLU A 147 0.72 -14.68 8.90
CA GLU A 147 0.75 -16.01 8.30
C GLU A 147 0.11 -16.03 6.90
N ALA A 148 -1.04 -15.40 6.73
CA ALA A 148 -1.73 -15.34 5.45
C ALA A 148 -0.90 -14.59 4.41
N ILE A 149 -0.28 -13.45 4.78
CA ILE A 149 0.63 -12.69 3.92
C ILE A 149 1.87 -13.51 3.58
N ARG A 150 2.47 -14.19 4.57
CA ARG A 150 3.64 -15.04 4.34
C ARG A 150 3.35 -16.18 3.38
N ASN A 151 2.14 -16.72 3.39
CA ASN A 151 1.73 -17.83 2.54
C ASN A 151 1.15 -17.39 1.19
N PHE A 152 0.78 -16.13 1.05
CA PHE A 152 0.27 -15.60 -0.22
C PHE A 152 1.39 -15.61 -1.29
N ARG A 153 1.07 -16.14 -2.47
CA ARG A 153 2.00 -16.24 -3.61
C ARG A 153 1.34 -15.74 -4.87
N HIS A 154 2.02 -14.84 -5.54
CA HIS A 154 1.66 -14.41 -6.88
C HIS A 154 2.93 -13.99 -7.64
N PRO A 155 3.12 -14.35 -8.92
CA PRO A 155 4.36 -14.03 -9.66
C PRO A 155 4.59 -12.52 -9.83
N ARG A 156 3.54 -11.72 -9.76
CA ARG A 156 3.62 -10.25 -9.88
C ARG A 156 3.53 -9.51 -8.54
N LEU A 157 3.49 -10.20 -7.41
CA LEU A 157 3.53 -9.54 -6.10
C LEU A 157 4.90 -8.93 -5.87
N ALA A 158 4.95 -7.59 -5.78
CA ALA A 158 6.17 -6.84 -5.53
C ALA A 158 6.33 -6.43 -4.06
N GLY A 159 5.25 -6.36 -3.29
CA GLY A 159 5.29 -5.95 -1.90
C GLY A 159 3.91 -5.79 -1.28
N ILE A 160 3.88 -5.26 -0.07
CA ILE A 160 2.66 -5.01 0.70
C ILE A 160 2.62 -3.56 1.17
N ASP A 161 1.42 -3.01 1.29
CA ASP A 161 1.15 -1.68 1.84
C ASP A 161 0.53 -1.80 3.23
N LEU A 162 1.24 -1.32 4.26
CA LEU A 162 0.83 -1.38 5.66
C LEU A 162 0.37 0.01 6.11
N ASN A 163 -0.93 0.17 6.36
CA ASN A 163 -1.49 1.45 6.70
C ASN A 163 -2.25 1.42 8.05
N SER A 164 -3.57 1.64 8.08
CA SER A 164 -4.36 1.87 9.30
C SER A 164 -4.27 0.75 10.34
N GLY A 165 -4.06 -0.51 9.94
CA GLY A 165 -3.86 -1.64 10.85
C GLY A 165 -2.61 -1.52 11.74
N PHE A 166 -1.70 -0.62 11.38
CA PHE A 166 -0.42 -0.38 12.05
C PHE A 166 -0.28 1.06 12.53
N GLU A 167 -1.39 1.70 12.86
CA GLU A 167 -1.42 3.06 13.40
C GLU A 167 -1.90 3.06 14.85
N ILE A 168 -1.32 3.96 15.66
CA ILE A 168 -1.79 4.31 17.00
C ILE A 168 -2.96 5.28 16.85
N GLU A 169 -2.79 6.26 15.97
CA GLU A 169 -3.80 7.24 15.56
C GLU A 169 -3.58 7.59 14.07
N PRO A 170 -4.54 8.18 13.36
CA PRO A 170 -4.40 8.49 11.95
C PRO A 170 -3.10 9.23 11.61
N GLY A 171 -2.24 8.57 10.83
CA GLY A 171 -0.94 9.09 10.41
C GLY A 171 0.23 8.82 11.35
N LEU A 172 0.00 8.27 12.55
CA LEU A 172 1.06 7.88 13.47
C LEU A 172 1.21 6.37 13.52
N LYS A 173 2.28 5.86 12.92
CA LYS A 173 2.57 4.42 12.90
C LYS A 173 3.07 3.89 14.24
N ASP A 174 2.55 2.72 14.62
CA ASP A 174 3.05 1.89 15.70
C ASP A 174 4.30 1.14 15.21
N VAL A 175 5.47 1.67 15.59
CA VAL A 175 6.76 1.16 15.10
C VAL A 175 7.03 -0.27 15.58
N ASP A 176 6.65 -0.58 16.82
CA ASP A 176 6.89 -1.91 17.39
C ASP A 176 5.98 -2.95 16.75
N LYS A 177 4.72 -2.60 16.52
CA LYS A 177 3.78 -3.44 15.78
C LYS A 177 4.27 -3.72 14.36
N LEU A 178 4.79 -2.70 13.66
CA LEU A 178 5.38 -2.86 12.33
C LEU A 178 6.61 -3.78 12.35
N LYS A 179 7.54 -3.56 13.27
CA LYS A 179 8.76 -4.39 13.39
C LYS A 179 8.40 -5.85 13.64
N ASN A 180 7.52 -6.10 14.61
CA ASN A 180 7.08 -7.45 14.94
C ASN A 180 6.44 -8.16 13.74
N PHE A 181 5.57 -7.46 13.01
CA PHE A 181 4.91 -8.00 11.82
C PHE A 181 5.91 -8.33 10.72
N ILE A 182 6.84 -7.42 10.44
CA ILE A 182 7.88 -7.62 9.42
C ILE A 182 8.76 -8.82 9.78
N GLN A 183 9.14 -8.95 11.05
CA GLN A 183 9.91 -10.11 11.51
C GLN A 183 9.16 -11.42 11.31
N GLN A 184 7.85 -11.47 11.62
CA GLN A 184 7.03 -12.66 11.42
C GLN A 184 6.91 -13.07 9.95
N ILE A 185 6.92 -12.09 9.02
CA ILE A 185 6.86 -12.38 7.58
C ILE A 185 8.20 -12.88 7.07
N LEU A 186 9.31 -12.23 7.46
CA LEU A 186 10.64 -12.52 6.93
C LEU A 186 11.31 -13.71 7.62
N HIS A 187 11.07 -13.88 8.91
CA HIS A 187 11.71 -14.88 9.76
C HIS A 187 10.63 -15.64 10.55
N PRO A 188 9.95 -16.63 9.93
CA PRO A 188 9.02 -17.46 10.69
C PRO A 188 9.78 -18.13 11.84
N ALA A 189 9.17 -18.07 13.04
CA ALA A 189 9.69 -18.87 14.16
C ALA A 189 9.82 -20.32 13.67
N VAL A 190 11.01 -20.89 13.78
CA VAL A 190 11.20 -22.32 13.57
C VAL A 190 10.33 -22.99 14.63
N GLU A 191 9.30 -23.72 14.23
CA GLU A 191 8.57 -24.60 15.14
C GLU A 191 9.63 -25.54 15.74
N THR A 192 10.05 -25.23 16.95
CA THR A 192 10.84 -26.17 17.75
C THR A 192 9.93 -27.37 17.96
N GLY A 193 10.19 -28.42 17.19
CA GLY A 193 9.44 -29.66 17.23
C GLY A 193 9.24 -30.10 18.68
N ARG A 194 7.99 -30.27 19.02
CA ARG A 194 7.57 -30.89 20.28
C ARG A 194 8.29 -32.23 20.37
N ALA A 195 9.22 -32.35 21.30
CA ALA A 195 9.86 -33.61 21.60
C ALA A 195 8.76 -34.69 21.81
N PRO A 196 8.92 -35.89 21.27
CA PRO A 196 7.98 -36.97 21.53
C PRO A 196 7.96 -37.22 23.05
N SER A 197 6.77 -37.23 23.63
CA SER A 197 6.56 -37.62 25.03
C SER A 197 7.14 -39.01 25.24
N PRO A 198 7.92 -39.25 26.33
CA PRO A 198 8.36 -40.60 26.59
C PRO A 198 7.15 -41.47 26.90
N THR A 199 7.01 -42.52 26.15
CA THR A 199 6.06 -43.62 26.43
C THR A 199 6.55 -44.34 27.69
N VAL A 200 5.71 -44.36 28.72
CA VAL A 200 5.84 -45.22 29.90
C VAL A 200 5.10 -46.50 29.63
#